data_9a7cae60b66b229c5cf7cf7d8068a0fb
#
_entry.id   9a7cae60b66b229c5cf7cf7d8068a0fb
#
_cell.length_a   1.000
_cell.length_b   1.000
_cell.length_c   1.000
_cell.angle_alpha   90.00
_cell.angle_beta   90.00
_cell.angle_gamma   90.00
#
_symmetry.space_group_name_H-M   'P 1'
#
loop_
_entity.id
_entity.type
_entity.pdbx_description
1 polymer ?
#
loop_
_entity_poly.entity_id
_entity_poly.type
_entity_poly.pdbx_seq_one_letter_code
_entity_poly.pdbx_strand_id
1 'polypeptide(L)'
;MNSKNRQFNLSRRNSLKFVAGAIGTGILAARAGADLAAPEPVIAQNDMTPDAALQKLMDGNKRFVDRKRQNPHQDFGRITEVAKSQKPFACILGCADSRVPSEFVFDQGFGDLFVCRVAGNVATPEEIGSLEFGTLVLGAKVLMVVGHERCGAVTATIKGEQVPGQIGSLIDAIKPAVERSKNQPGDSLENAVKANVILQAKRLKESPVISKLIEEKKLKVVGGYYDLDTGTVTMVSVP
;
A
#
# COMPACT_ATOMS: atom_id res chain seq x y z
N MET A 1 8.33 22.89 -54.11
CA MET A 1 8.62 23.76 -52.93
C MET A 1 8.77 22.88 -51.70
N ASN A 2 10.03 22.83 -51.26
CA ASN A 2 10.47 21.92 -50.16
C ASN A 2 10.15 22.52 -48.79
N SER A 3 9.43 21.81 -47.96
CA SER A 3 9.40 22.09 -46.50
C SER A 3 10.08 20.95 -45.74
N LYS A 4 11.28 21.28 -45.23
CA LYS A 4 12.13 20.37 -44.44
C LYS A 4 11.56 20.22 -43.01
N ASN A 5 11.06 19.03 -42.67
CA ASN A 5 10.85 18.62 -41.30
C ASN A 5 12.21 18.42 -40.60
N ARG A 6 12.54 19.29 -39.65
CA ARG A 6 13.66 19.08 -38.73
C ARG A 6 13.16 18.23 -37.55
N GLN A 7 13.49 16.94 -37.58
CA GLN A 7 13.43 16.09 -36.39
C GLN A 7 14.60 16.45 -35.46
N PHE A 8 14.31 16.90 -34.26
CA PHE A 8 15.29 17.02 -33.18
C PHE A 8 15.58 15.65 -32.58
N ASN A 9 16.67 15.03 -32.99
CA ASN A 9 17.23 13.85 -32.34
C ASN A 9 18.07 14.31 -31.15
N LEU A 10 17.49 14.26 -29.94
CA LEU A 10 18.22 14.40 -28.69
C LEU A 10 18.93 13.08 -28.39
N SER A 11 20.20 13.00 -28.73
CA SER A 11 21.06 11.87 -28.42
C SER A 11 21.24 11.73 -26.91
N ARG A 12 20.97 10.50 -26.40
CA ARG A 12 21.18 10.10 -24.98
C ARG A 12 22.62 10.31 -24.45
N ARG A 13 23.57 10.67 -25.30
CA ARG A 13 24.98 10.97 -24.97
C ARG A 13 25.20 12.34 -24.34
N ASN A 14 24.28 13.29 -24.48
CA ASN A 14 24.48 14.66 -23.96
C ASN A 14 23.96 14.84 -22.52
N SER A 15 23.18 13.91 -21.98
CA SER A 15 22.70 13.97 -20.59
C SER A 15 23.75 13.60 -19.54
N LEU A 16 24.87 12.98 -19.96
CA LEU A 16 25.95 12.55 -19.06
C LEU A 16 27.08 13.57 -18.88
N LYS A 17 27.05 14.70 -19.58
CA LYS A 17 28.10 15.74 -19.52
C LYS A 17 27.87 16.82 -18.47
N PHE A 18 26.72 16.83 -17.78
CA PHE A 18 26.40 17.84 -16.75
C PHE A 18 26.77 17.41 -15.31
N VAL A 19 27.26 16.18 -15.10
CA VAL A 19 27.61 15.69 -13.76
C VAL A 19 29.14 15.70 -13.49
N ALA A 20 29.99 15.98 -14.48
CA ALA A 20 31.44 15.89 -14.35
C ALA A 20 32.17 17.26 -14.20
N GLY A 21 31.47 18.33 -13.83
CA GLY A 21 32.03 19.69 -13.78
C GLY A 21 32.19 20.34 -12.40
N ALA A 22 32.06 19.58 -11.30
CA ALA A 22 32.13 20.17 -9.95
C ALA A 22 33.04 19.39 -8.98
N ILE A 23 34.15 18.84 -9.46
CA ILE A 23 35.20 18.32 -8.58
C ILE A 23 36.51 18.99 -8.99
N GLY A 24 36.83 20.06 -8.30
CA GLY A 24 38.17 20.68 -8.45
C GLY A 24 38.18 22.15 -8.12
N THR A 25 38.33 22.51 -6.89
CA THR A 25 39.02 23.64 -6.25
C THR A 25 38.33 24.05 -4.97
N GLY A 26 38.93 23.80 -3.82
CA GLY A 26 38.45 24.39 -2.59
C GLY A 26 38.77 23.62 -1.32
N ILE A 27 39.99 23.13 -1.18
CA ILE A 27 40.53 22.88 0.15
C ILE A 27 41.08 24.22 0.65
N LEU A 28 40.34 24.88 1.53
CA LEU A 28 40.77 25.81 2.57
C LEU A 28 39.63 26.78 2.93
N ALA A 29 38.72 26.34 3.81
CA ALA A 29 38.07 27.26 4.75
C ALA A 29 37.64 26.42 5.95
N ALA A 30 38.43 26.52 6.99
CA ALA A 30 38.15 25.93 8.30
C ALA A 30 36.96 26.60 8.97
N ARG A 31 36.17 25.79 9.63
CA ARG A 31 35.39 26.13 10.85
C ARG A 31 34.44 27.32 10.78
N ALA A 32 33.27 27.14 10.24
CA ALA A 32 32.05 27.68 10.79
C ALA A 32 31.01 26.56 10.73
N GLY A 33 30.60 26.09 11.89
CA GLY A 33 29.57 25.06 12.01
C GLY A 33 28.25 25.60 11.47
N ALA A 34 27.97 25.26 10.21
CA ALA A 34 26.63 25.24 9.69
C ALA A 34 26.24 23.78 9.68
N ASP A 35 25.48 23.34 10.69
CA ASP A 35 24.62 22.19 10.60
C ASP A 35 23.75 22.39 9.36
N LEU A 36 24.18 21.80 8.23
CA LEU A 36 23.29 21.57 7.11
C LEU A 36 22.33 20.48 7.60
N ALA A 37 21.36 20.89 8.42
CA ALA A 37 20.20 20.06 8.71
C ALA A 37 19.66 19.61 7.37
N ALA A 38 19.73 18.31 7.09
CA ALA A 38 19.07 17.74 5.94
C ALA A 38 17.62 18.27 5.98
N PRO A 39 17.09 18.77 4.86
CA PRO A 39 15.72 19.28 4.86
C PRO A 39 14.84 18.16 5.40
N GLU A 40 14.16 18.44 6.51
CA GLU A 40 13.18 17.50 7.05
C GLU A 40 12.21 17.14 5.94
N PRO A 41 11.92 15.84 5.71
CA PRO A 41 10.96 15.45 4.70
C PRO A 41 9.67 16.20 5.00
N VAL A 42 9.14 16.91 4.01
CA VAL A 42 7.84 17.58 4.12
C VAL A 42 6.80 16.48 4.26
N ILE A 43 6.52 16.08 5.49
CA ILE A 43 5.51 15.08 5.82
C ILE A 43 4.18 15.74 5.48
N ALA A 44 3.48 15.21 4.49
CA ALA A 44 2.11 15.61 4.20
C ALA A 44 1.26 15.26 5.43
N GLN A 45 0.95 16.24 6.25
CA GLN A 45 0.14 16.02 7.45
C GLN A 45 -1.32 15.86 7.04
N ASN A 46 -1.86 14.66 7.30
CA ASN A 46 -3.30 14.45 7.33
C ASN A 46 -3.75 14.66 8.77
N ASP A 47 -4.66 15.63 9.00
CA ASP A 47 -5.10 16.03 10.35
C ASP A 47 -6.05 15.02 11.02
N MET A 48 -6.39 13.94 10.29
CA MET A 48 -7.28 12.89 10.77
C MET A 48 -6.60 12.01 11.83
N THR A 49 -7.33 11.58 12.85
CA THR A 49 -6.84 10.55 13.77
C THR A 49 -6.88 9.16 13.12
N PRO A 50 -6.05 8.20 13.57
CA PRO A 50 -6.12 6.83 13.06
C PRO A 50 -7.49 6.16 13.20
N ASP A 51 -8.21 6.44 14.27
CA ASP A 51 -9.56 5.92 14.49
C ASP A 51 -10.59 6.55 13.53
N ALA A 52 -10.51 7.86 13.31
CA ALA A 52 -11.38 8.52 12.34
C ALA A 52 -11.11 8.04 10.90
N ALA A 53 -9.85 7.78 10.55
CA ALA A 53 -9.49 7.22 9.25
C ALA A 53 -10.05 5.80 9.08
N LEU A 54 -9.94 4.94 10.10
CA LEU A 54 -10.53 3.60 10.08
C LEU A 54 -12.06 3.68 9.96
N GLN A 55 -12.71 4.55 10.74
CA GLN A 55 -14.16 4.72 10.68
C GLN A 55 -14.60 5.17 9.29
N LYS A 56 -13.93 6.16 8.68
CA LYS A 56 -14.20 6.62 7.31
C LYS A 56 -14.11 5.48 6.29
N LEU A 57 -13.10 4.61 6.44
CA LEU A 57 -12.92 3.46 5.57
C LEU A 57 -14.10 2.47 5.71
N MET A 58 -14.48 2.13 6.94
CA MET A 58 -15.56 1.19 7.23
C MET A 58 -16.94 1.76 6.87
N ASP A 59 -17.17 3.05 7.05
CA ASP A 59 -18.40 3.73 6.59
C ASP A 59 -18.52 3.66 5.07
N GLY A 60 -17.41 3.76 4.34
CA GLY A 60 -17.36 3.56 2.89
C GLY A 60 -17.78 2.13 2.51
N ASN A 61 -17.25 1.12 3.17
CA ASN A 61 -17.68 -0.26 2.94
C ASN A 61 -19.16 -0.48 3.27
N LYS A 62 -19.65 0.11 4.35
CA LYS A 62 -21.07 0.07 4.67
C LYS A 62 -21.94 0.67 3.56
N ARG A 63 -21.56 1.81 2.98
CA ARG A 63 -22.28 2.40 1.84
C ARG A 63 -22.26 1.49 0.61
N PHE A 64 -21.12 0.81 0.36
CA PHE A 64 -21.00 -0.16 -0.72
C PHE A 64 -21.98 -1.33 -0.54
N VAL A 65 -22.00 -1.95 0.64
CA VAL A 65 -22.91 -3.07 0.99
C VAL A 65 -24.37 -2.64 0.93
N ASP A 66 -24.69 -1.47 1.47
CA ASP A 66 -26.07 -0.93 1.47
C ASP A 66 -26.54 -0.45 0.06
N ARG A 67 -25.69 -0.57 -0.97
CA ARG A 67 -25.94 -0.07 -2.35
C ARG A 67 -26.23 1.43 -2.40
N LYS A 68 -25.62 2.19 -1.48
CA LYS A 68 -25.75 3.65 -1.32
C LYS A 68 -24.42 4.37 -1.54
N ARG A 69 -23.61 3.89 -2.49
CA ARG A 69 -22.34 4.50 -2.82
C ARG A 69 -22.50 5.97 -3.19
N GLN A 70 -21.62 6.80 -2.69
CA GLN A 70 -21.55 8.24 -2.97
C GLN A 70 -20.58 8.57 -4.10
N ASN A 71 -19.66 7.63 -4.42
CA ASN A 71 -18.60 7.80 -5.43
C ASN A 71 -17.82 9.12 -5.24
N PRO A 72 -17.31 9.41 -4.02
CA PRO A 72 -16.63 10.67 -3.76
C PRO A 72 -15.35 10.78 -4.59
N HIS A 73 -14.94 12.02 -4.89
CA HIS A 73 -13.64 12.29 -5.52
C HIS A 73 -13.39 11.53 -6.83
N GLN A 74 -14.42 11.36 -7.67
CA GLN A 74 -14.32 10.62 -8.94
C GLN A 74 -14.49 11.53 -10.17
N ASP A 75 -14.53 12.85 -9.98
CA ASP A 75 -14.69 13.84 -11.05
C ASP A 75 -13.34 14.39 -11.55
N PHE A 76 -13.36 15.08 -12.69
CA PHE A 76 -12.18 15.69 -13.31
C PHE A 76 -11.58 16.83 -12.48
N GLY A 77 -12.38 17.53 -11.69
CA GLY A 77 -11.90 18.57 -10.77
C GLY A 77 -10.95 17.97 -9.74
N ARG A 78 -11.34 16.82 -9.18
CA ARG A 78 -10.50 16.09 -8.23
C ARG A 78 -9.21 15.59 -8.87
N ILE A 79 -9.25 15.06 -10.09
CA ILE A 79 -8.04 14.64 -10.82
C ILE A 79 -7.06 15.83 -10.94
N THR A 80 -7.54 17.00 -11.33
CA THR A 80 -6.73 18.21 -11.45
C THR A 80 -6.12 18.66 -10.11
N GLU A 81 -6.90 18.54 -9.04
CA GLU A 81 -6.45 18.86 -7.67
C GLU A 81 -5.31 17.92 -7.24
N VAL A 82 -5.51 16.61 -7.32
CA VAL A 82 -4.54 15.61 -6.84
C VAL A 82 -3.33 15.44 -7.75
N ALA A 83 -3.38 15.93 -9.00
CA ALA A 83 -2.23 15.93 -9.90
C ALA A 83 -1.01 16.67 -9.33
N LYS A 84 -1.22 17.65 -8.44
CA LYS A 84 -0.16 18.45 -7.82
C LYS A 84 0.44 17.77 -6.59
N SER A 85 -0.36 17.04 -5.83
CA SER A 85 0.05 16.33 -4.61
C SER A 85 -1.03 15.36 -4.17
N GLN A 86 -0.66 14.30 -3.43
CA GLN A 86 -1.59 13.34 -2.86
C GLN A 86 -1.50 13.32 -1.33
N LYS A 87 -2.62 13.13 -0.66
CA LYS A 87 -2.72 12.98 0.80
C LYS A 87 -3.70 11.87 1.16
N PRO A 88 -3.35 10.60 0.86
CA PRO A 88 -4.22 9.48 1.16
C PRO A 88 -4.45 9.38 2.67
N PHE A 89 -5.68 9.11 3.09
CA PHE A 89 -5.95 8.93 4.52
C PHE A 89 -5.68 7.50 4.98
N ALA A 90 -5.65 6.53 4.05
CA ALA A 90 -5.45 5.12 4.33
C ALA A 90 -4.51 4.46 3.32
N CYS A 91 -3.74 3.47 3.80
CA CYS A 91 -3.00 2.51 2.99
C CYS A 91 -3.71 1.16 3.02
N ILE A 92 -3.76 0.47 1.88
CA ILE A 92 -4.31 -0.87 1.74
C ILE A 92 -3.25 -1.81 1.18
N LEU A 93 -3.05 -2.96 1.85
CA LEU A 93 -2.39 -4.12 1.27
C LEU A 93 -3.47 -5.14 0.92
N GLY A 94 -3.81 -5.26 -0.34
CA GLY A 94 -4.87 -6.14 -0.83
C GLY A 94 -4.39 -7.22 -1.80
N CYS A 95 -5.30 -8.14 -2.13
CA CYS A 95 -5.04 -9.09 -3.19
C CYS A 95 -5.16 -8.43 -4.58
N ALA A 96 -4.34 -8.92 -5.54
CA ALA A 96 -4.47 -8.56 -6.94
C ALA A 96 -5.73 -9.12 -7.63
N ASP A 97 -6.54 -9.89 -6.93
CA ASP A 97 -7.80 -10.45 -7.42
C ASP A 97 -8.71 -9.35 -8.01
N SER A 98 -9.15 -9.54 -9.25
CA SER A 98 -9.94 -8.54 -9.99
C SER A 98 -11.30 -8.21 -9.35
N ARG A 99 -11.79 -9.06 -8.45
CA ARG A 99 -13.07 -8.90 -7.74
C ARG A 99 -12.97 -8.01 -6.50
N VAL A 100 -11.75 -7.57 -6.11
CA VAL A 100 -11.47 -6.83 -4.87
C VAL A 100 -10.80 -5.48 -5.16
N PRO A 101 -11.43 -4.58 -5.94
CA PRO A 101 -10.91 -3.22 -6.15
C PRO A 101 -11.18 -2.37 -4.90
N SER A 102 -10.13 -2.03 -4.17
CA SER A 102 -10.23 -1.38 -2.85
C SER A 102 -11.02 -0.07 -2.87
N GLU A 103 -10.83 0.76 -3.90
CA GLU A 103 -11.52 2.03 -4.04
C GLU A 103 -13.06 1.84 -4.15
N PHE A 104 -13.49 0.76 -4.83
CA PHE A 104 -14.91 0.42 -4.94
C PHE A 104 -15.46 -0.15 -3.64
N VAL A 105 -14.72 -1.11 -3.04
CA VAL A 105 -15.11 -1.80 -1.79
C VAL A 105 -15.30 -0.82 -0.64
N PHE A 106 -14.45 0.22 -0.58
CA PHE A 106 -14.51 1.24 0.48
C PHE A 106 -15.15 2.55 0.04
N ASP A 107 -15.79 2.61 -1.16
CA ASP A 107 -16.45 3.80 -1.71
C ASP A 107 -15.58 5.06 -1.58
N GLN A 108 -14.37 5.01 -2.15
CA GLN A 108 -13.38 6.07 -2.17
C GLN A 108 -13.02 6.48 -3.61
N GLY A 109 -12.30 7.57 -3.78
CA GLY A 109 -11.93 8.10 -5.08
C GLY A 109 -10.45 8.48 -5.19
N PHE A 110 -10.14 9.30 -6.20
CA PHE A 110 -8.77 9.69 -6.51
C PHE A 110 -8.06 10.36 -5.34
N GLY A 111 -6.90 9.82 -4.95
CA GLY A 111 -6.04 10.36 -3.90
C GLY A 111 -6.49 10.05 -2.47
N ASP A 112 -7.57 9.28 -2.27
CA ASP A 112 -8.06 8.91 -0.94
C ASP A 112 -7.29 7.73 -0.34
N LEU A 113 -6.95 6.74 -1.17
CA LEU A 113 -6.25 5.51 -0.76
C LEU A 113 -4.88 5.40 -1.43
N PHE A 114 -3.92 4.84 -0.71
CA PHE A 114 -2.64 4.36 -1.24
C PHE A 114 -2.68 2.83 -1.26
N VAL A 115 -2.73 2.22 -2.44
CA VAL A 115 -3.07 0.81 -2.59
C VAL A 115 -1.90 0.01 -3.15
N CYS A 116 -1.42 -0.99 -2.39
CA CYS A 116 -0.54 -2.06 -2.84
C CYS A 116 -1.37 -3.33 -3.05
N ARG A 117 -1.17 -4.02 -4.19
CA ARG A 117 -1.92 -5.24 -4.52
C ARG A 117 -1.00 -6.31 -5.08
N VAL A 118 -1.01 -7.47 -4.43
CA VAL A 118 -0.27 -8.66 -4.85
C VAL A 118 -1.11 -9.91 -4.55
N ALA A 119 -1.04 -10.94 -5.38
CA ALA A 119 -1.82 -12.14 -5.17
C ALA A 119 -1.60 -12.73 -3.76
N GLY A 120 -2.69 -12.96 -3.02
CA GLY A 120 -2.64 -13.39 -1.63
C GLY A 120 -2.24 -12.31 -0.62
N ASN A 121 -2.30 -11.03 -0.98
CA ASN A 121 -2.00 -9.87 -0.12
C ASN A 121 -0.69 -10.01 0.70
N VAL A 122 0.37 -10.53 0.07
CA VAL A 122 1.66 -10.82 0.71
C VAL A 122 2.47 -9.53 0.90
N ALA A 123 3.01 -9.31 2.09
CA ALA A 123 3.92 -8.19 2.37
C ALA A 123 5.35 -8.57 1.95
N THR A 124 5.72 -8.29 0.70
CA THR A 124 7.11 -8.40 0.21
C THR A 124 7.91 -7.14 0.58
N PRO A 125 9.25 -7.15 0.44
CA PRO A 125 10.03 -5.94 0.71
C PRO A 125 9.57 -4.71 -0.06
N GLU A 126 9.14 -4.87 -1.31
CA GLU A 126 8.67 -3.77 -2.16
C GLU A 126 7.32 -3.22 -1.71
N GLU A 127 6.38 -4.11 -1.30
CA GLU A 127 5.10 -3.68 -0.71
C GLU A 127 5.32 -3.01 0.65
N ILE A 128 6.22 -3.54 1.49
CA ILE A 128 6.56 -2.93 2.78
C ILE A 128 7.13 -1.52 2.55
N GLY A 129 8.13 -1.37 1.68
CA GLY A 129 8.72 -0.07 1.36
C GLY A 129 7.71 0.93 0.78
N SER A 130 6.80 0.47 -0.08
CA SER A 130 5.70 1.29 -0.61
C SER A 130 4.75 1.74 0.51
N LEU A 131 4.40 0.85 1.44
CA LEU A 131 3.50 1.16 2.56
C LEU A 131 4.18 2.06 3.61
N GLU A 132 5.50 1.92 3.82
CA GLU A 132 6.30 2.88 4.59
C GLU A 132 6.24 4.28 3.98
N PHE A 133 6.37 4.38 2.65
CA PHE A 133 6.22 5.65 1.94
C PHE A 133 4.81 6.23 2.13
N GLY A 134 3.77 5.43 1.95
CA GLY A 134 2.39 5.86 2.12
C GLY A 134 2.07 6.34 3.54
N THR A 135 2.64 5.70 4.55
CA THR A 135 2.38 6.03 5.96
C THR A 135 3.28 7.14 6.50
N LEU A 136 4.59 7.09 6.21
CA LEU A 136 5.57 8.06 6.72
C LEU A 136 5.57 9.35 5.91
N VAL A 137 5.66 9.25 4.58
CA VAL A 137 5.85 10.42 3.70
C VAL A 137 4.51 11.06 3.33
N LEU A 138 3.51 10.24 2.95
CA LEU A 138 2.19 10.74 2.56
C LEU A 138 1.23 10.91 3.74
N GLY A 139 1.58 10.41 4.92
CA GLY A 139 0.86 10.66 6.17
C GLY A 139 -0.45 9.90 6.33
N ALA A 140 -0.64 8.77 5.66
CA ALA A 140 -1.80 7.91 5.87
C ALA A 140 -1.90 7.44 7.33
N LYS A 141 -3.12 7.42 7.88
CA LYS A 141 -3.39 7.20 9.30
C LYS A 141 -3.81 5.78 9.65
N VAL A 142 -4.24 5.01 8.66
CA VAL A 142 -4.57 3.59 8.82
C VAL A 142 -3.91 2.80 7.70
N LEU A 143 -3.38 1.62 8.05
CA LEU A 143 -2.89 0.63 7.12
C LEU A 143 -3.71 -0.63 7.34
N MET A 144 -4.50 -1.03 6.34
CA MET A 144 -5.34 -2.23 6.42
C MET A 144 -4.82 -3.31 5.48
N VAL A 145 -4.60 -4.50 6.03
CA VAL A 145 -4.34 -5.72 5.25
C VAL A 145 -5.68 -6.39 4.96
N VAL A 146 -6.03 -6.52 3.68
CA VAL A 146 -7.33 -7.08 3.26
C VAL A 146 -7.13 -8.42 2.57
N GLY A 147 -7.53 -9.49 3.25
CA GLY A 147 -7.75 -10.81 2.66
C GLY A 147 -9.18 -10.92 2.14
N HIS A 148 -9.44 -11.93 1.30
CA HIS A 148 -10.78 -12.08 0.75
C HIS A 148 -11.19 -13.54 0.63
N GLU A 149 -12.47 -13.78 0.65
CA GLU A 149 -13.09 -15.08 0.45
C GLU A 149 -12.63 -15.73 -0.86
N ARG A 150 -12.49 -17.04 -0.86
CA ARG A 150 -12.11 -17.82 -2.05
C ARG A 150 -10.83 -17.32 -2.75
N CYS A 151 -9.83 -16.91 -1.97
CA CYS A 151 -8.54 -16.45 -2.49
C CYS A 151 -7.78 -17.60 -3.18
N GLY A 152 -7.51 -17.45 -4.49
CA GLY A 152 -6.83 -18.48 -5.28
C GLY A 152 -5.42 -18.80 -4.79
N ALA A 153 -4.64 -17.82 -4.36
CA ALA A 153 -3.29 -18.02 -3.85
C ALA A 153 -3.28 -18.81 -2.53
N VAL A 154 -4.22 -18.51 -1.62
CA VAL A 154 -4.37 -19.27 -0.37
C VAL A 154 -4.85 -20.69 -0.65
N THR A 155 -5.81 -20.86 -1.58
CA THR A 155 -6.30 -22.18 -2.02
C THR A 155 -5.18 -23.04 -2.58
N ALA A 156 -4.33 -22.48 -3.47
CA ALA A 156 -3.18 -23.20 -4.03
C ALA A 156 -2.18 -23.60 -2.93
N THR A 157 -1.98 -22.73 -1.92
CA THR A 157 -1.10 -23.04 -0.79
C THR A 157 -1.65 -24.20 0.06
N ILE A 158 -2.95 -24.21 0.34
CA ILE A 158 -3.60 -25.31 1.09
C ILE A 158 -3.44 -26.64 0.36
N LYS A 159 -3.65 -26.65 -0.97
CA LYS A 159 -3.51 -27.86 -1.80
C LYS A 159 -2.08 -28.35 -1.93
N GLY A 160 -1.09 -27.50 -1.67
CA GLY A 160 0.33 -27.84 -1.86
C GLY A 160 0.69 -28.06 -3.33
N GLU A 161 0.01 -27.40 -4.25
CA GLU A 161 0.22 -27.52 -5.69
C GLU A 161 1.62 -27.04 -6.09
N GLN A 162 2.28 -27.82 -6.99
CA GLN A 162 3.48 -27.33 -7.65
C GLN A 162 3.08 -26.29 -8.69
N VAL A 163 3.68 -25.10 -8.60
CA VAL A 163 3.38 -23.98 -9.47
C VAL A 163 4.61 -23.53 -10.26
N PRO A 164 4.45 -23.10 -11.51
CA PRO A 164 5.57 -22.67 -12.33
C PRO A 164 6.05 -21.26 -11.98
N GLY A 165 7.32 -20.98 -12.29
CA GLY A 165 7.91 -19.63 -12.25
C GLY A 165 7.89 -19.02 -10.86
N GLN A 166 7.60 -17.72 -10.79
CA GLN A 166 7.62 -16.94 -9.55
C GLN A 166 6.37 -17.12 -8.68
N ILE A 167 5.37 -17.89 -9.11
CA ILE A 167 4.16 -18.14 -8.31
C ILE A 167 4.54 -18.83 -6.99
N GLY A 168 5.60 -19.65 -7.00
CA GLY A 168 6.11 -20.32 -5.80
C GLY A 168 6.44 -19.38 -4.64
N SER A 169 6.97 -18.19 -4.92
CA SER A 169 7.30 -17.20 -3.88
C SER A 169 6.07 -16.72 -3.09
N LEU A 170 4.91 -16.65 -3.75
CA LEU A 170 3.64 -16.31 -3.09
C LEU A 170 3.18 -17.44 -2.18
N ILE A 171 3.27 -18.70 -2.66
CA ILE A 171 2.94 -19.90 -1.89
C ILE A 171 3.79 -19.97 -0.61
N ASP A 172 5.10 -19.80 -0.76
CA ASP A 172 6.05 -19.85 0.38
C ASP A 172 5.74 -18.76 1.43
N ALA A 173 5.37 -17.56 0.97
CA ALA A 173 5.03 -16.45 1.85
C ALA A 173 3.70 -16.66 2.62
N ILE A 174 2.75 -17.43 2.05
CA ILE A 174 1.44 -17.73 2.63
C ILE A 174 1.50 -19.00 3.51
N LYS A 175 2.36 -19.96 3.18
CA LYS A 175 2.45 -21.27 3.84
C LYS A 175 2.45 -21.22 5.37
N PRO A 176 3.19 -20.30 6.06
CA PRO A 176 3.15 -20.24 7.52
C PRO A 176 1.77 -19.91 8.08
N ALA A 177 0.93 -19.18 7.35
CA ALA A 177 -0.44 -18.88 7.77
C ALA A 177 -1.34 -20.11 7.63
N VAL A 178 -1.22 -20.86 6.53
CA VAL A 178 -1.93 -22.12 6.34
C VAL A 178 -1.59 -23.11 7.44
N GLU A 179 -0.30 -23.27 7.76
CA GLU A 179 0.12 -24.18 8.83
C GLU A 179 -0.48 -23.81 10.20
N ARG A 180 -0.57 -22.52 10.52
CA ARG A 180 -1.13 -22.03 11.79
C ARG A 180 -2.65 -22.21 11.88
N SER A 181 -3.35 -22.31 10.76
CA SER A 181 -4.81 -22.43 10.72
C SER A 181 -5.34 -23.86 10.61
N LYS A 182 -4.48 -24.87 10.36
CA LYS A 182 -4.86 -26.27 10.05
C LYS A 182 -5.83 -26.92 11.02
N ASN A 183 -5.75 -26.60 12.32
CA ASN A 183 -6.55 -27.25 13.35
C ASN A 183 -7.66 -26.32 13.91
N GLN A 184 -7.95 -25.23 13.23
CA GLN A 184 -9.02 -24.34 13.65
C GLN A 184 -10.38 -24.89 13.20
N PRO A 185 -11.43 -24.81 14.04
CA PRO A 185 -12.77 -25.23 13.65
C PRO A 185 -13.35 -24.31 12.59
N GLY A 186 -14.27 -24.80 11.76
CA GLY A 186 -14.95 -24.05 10.71
C GLY A 186 -14.35 -24.26 9.33
N ASP A 187 -14.54 -23.28 8.44
CA ASP A 187 -14.04 -23.36 7.07
C ASP A 187 -12.52 -23.17 7.03
N SER A 188 -11.82 -24.16 6.46
CA SER A 188 -10.36 -24.19 6.43
C SER A 188 -9.75 -23.10 5.56
N LEU A 189 -10.41 -22.71 4.47
CA LEU A 189 -9.94 -21.66 3.58
C LEU A 189 -10.13 -20.28 4.21
N GLU A 190 -11.29 -20.03 4.82
CA GLU A 190 -11.54 -18.80 5.56
C GLU A 190 -10.54 -18.60 6.69
N ASN A 191 -10.30 -19.66 7.48
CA ASN A 191 -9.31 -19.65 8.56
C ASN A 191 -7.90 -19.34 8.05
N ALA A 192 -7.49 -19.95 6.93
CA ALA A 192 -6.18 -19.70 6.32
C ALA A 192 -6.06 -18.27 5.77
N VAL A 193 -7.11 -17.72 5.15
CA VAL A 193 -7.13 -16.34 4.69
C VAL A 193 -7.01 -15.37 5.88
N LYS A 194 -7.78 -15.55 6.94
CA LYS A 194 -7.69 -14.73 8.17
C LYS A 194 -6.31 -14.84 8.83
N ALA A 195 -5.75 -16.05 8.91
CA ALA A 195 -4.41 -16.28 9.43
C ALA A 195 -3.34 -15.57 8.55
N ASN A 196 -3.52 -15.55 7.24
CA ASN A 196 -2.63 -14.83 6.33
C ASN A 196 -2.73 -13.31 6.52
N VAL A 197 -3.93 -12.74 6.69
CA VAL A 197 -4.11 -11.33 7.05
C VAL A 197 -3.32 -10.99 8.31
N ILE A 198 -3.42 -11.81 9.36
CA ILE A 198 -2.69 -11.61 10.62
C ILE A 198 -1.17 -11.70 10.40
N LEU A 199 -0.71 -12.69 9.62
CA LEU A 199 0.71 -12.87 9.33
C LEU A 199 1.30 -11.64 8.60
N GLN A 200 0.63 -11.17 7.56
CA GLN A 200 1.12 -10.04 6.79
C GLN A 200 1.04 -8.72 7.59
N ALA A 201 0.01 -8.52 8.39
CA ALA A 201 -0.07 -7.38 9.29
C ALA A 201 1.06 -7.40 10.36
N LYS A 202 1.43 -8.57 10.88
CA LYS A 202 2.60 -8.71 11.76
C LYS A 202 3.90 -8.33 11.07
N ARG A 203 4.13 -8.82 9.85
CA ARG A 203 5.31 -8.44 9.04
C ARG A 203 5.42 -6.94 8.86
N LEU A 204 4.29 -6.27 8.59
CA LEU A 204 4.27 -4.81 8.47
C LEU A 204 4.63 -4.12 9.80
N LYS A 205 4.13 -4.62 10.92
CA LYS A 205 4.47 -4.09 12.26
C LYS A 205 5.94 -4.30 12.64
N GLU A 206 6.64 -5.27 12.03
CA GLU A 206 8.07 -5.50 12.22
C GLU A 206 8.95 -4.45 11.52
N SER A 207 8.40 -3.65 10.59
CA SER A 207 9.12 -2.52 9.99
C SER A 207 9.43 -1.47 11.05
N PRO A 208 10.70 -1.02 11.16
CA PRO A 208 11.07 0.04 12.10
C PRO A 208 10.33 1.37 11.86
N VAL A 209 9.97 1.65 10.61
CA VAL A 209 9.21 2.84 10.22
C VAL A 209 7.77 2.74 10.70
N ILE A 210 7.12 1.62 10.41
CA ILE A 210 5.70 1.40 10.76
C ILE A 210 5.54 1.26 12.28
N SER A 211 6.41 0.50 12.96
CA SER A 211 6.36 0.34 14.41
C SER A 211 6.48 1.67 15.15
N LYS A 212 7.41 2.53 14.71
CA LYS A 212 7.58 3.86 15.27
C LYS A 212 6.31 4.72 15.14
N LEU A 213 5.67 4.70 13.97
CA LEU A 213 4.41 5.44 13.76
C LEU A 213 3.26 4.91 14.64
N ILE A 214 3.24 3.59 14.91
CA ILE A 214 2.26 2.98 15.83
C ILE A 214 2.53 3.44 17.27
N GLU A 215 3.79 3.38 17.74
CA GLU A 215 4.20 3.84 19.07
C GLU A 215 3.87 5.31 19.30
N GLU A 216 4.07 6.16 18.28
CA GLU A 216 3.72 7.58 18.29
C GLU A 216 2.20 7.83 18.15
N LYS A 217 1.36 6.78 18.07
CA LYS A 217 -0.10 6.85 17.88
C LYS A 217 -0.51 7.62 16.61
N LYS A 218 0.37 7.66 15.62
CA LYS A 218 0.16 8.31 14.31
C LYS A 218 -0.42 7.37 13.27
N LEU A 219 -0.32 6.04 13.49
CA LEU A 219 -0.77 5.00 12.57
C LEU A 219 -1.47 3.87 13.31
N LYS A 220 -2.52 3.33 12.72
CA LYS A 220 -3.15 2.06 13.13
C LYS A 220 -2.98 1.03 12.03
N VAL A 221 -2.46 -0.17 12.37
CA VAL A 221 -2.38 -1.33 11.47
C VAL A 221 -3.46 -2.32 11.84
N VAL A 222 -4.33 -2.66 10.88
CA VAL A 222 -5.51 -3.49 11.08
C VAL A 222 -5.64 -4.56 10.00
N GLY A 223 -6.44 -5.60 10.27
CA GLY A 223 -6.80 -6.64 9.31
C GLY A 223 -8.26 -6.56 8.93
N GLY A 224 -8.57 -6.90 7.67
CA GLY A 224 -9.92 -7.04 7.14
C GLY A 224 -10.07 -8.35 6.35
N TYR A 225 -11.26 -8.93 6.42
CA TYR A 225 -11.68 -10.05 5.58
C TYR A 225 -12.87 -9.62 4.74
N TYR A 226 -12.69 -9.66 3.42
CA TYR A 226 -13.71 -9.27 2.45
C TYR A 226 -14.48 -10.50 1.97
N ASP A 227 -15.77 -10.49 2.18
CA ASP A 227 -16.72 -11.49 1.71
C ASP A 227 -17.15 -11.13 0.27
N LEU A 228 -16.94 -12.05 -0.68
CA LEU A 228 -17.22 -11.81 -2.11
C LEU A 228 -18.71 -11.82 -2.45
N ASP A 229 -19.53 -12.50 -1.64
CA ASP A 229 -20.96 -12.66 -1.91
C ASP A 229 -21.76 -11.45 -1.40
N THR A 230 -21.34 -10.88 -0.29
CA THR A 230 -22.02 -9.74 0.34
C THR A 230 -21.35 -8.39 0.11
N GLY A 231 -20.04 -8.39 -0.21
CA GLY A 231 -19.23 -7.18 -0.27
C GLY A 231 -18.82 -6.62 1.09
N THR A 232 -19.07 -7.34 2.17
CA THR A 232 -18.80 -6.89 3.53
C THR A 232 -17.33 -7.11 3.89
N VAL A 233 -16.70 -6.11 4.49
CA VAL A 233 -15.39 -6.24 5.14
C VAL A 233 -15.60 -6.39 6.65
N THR A 234 -15.22 -7.54 7.20
CA THR A 234 -15.19 -7.78 8.64
C THR A 234 -13.79 -7.60 9.20
N MET A 235 -13.69 -7.01 10.40
CA MET A 235 -12.40 -6.81 11.04
C MET A 235 -11.81 -8.14 11.51
N VAL A 236 -10.52 -8.35 11.21
CA VAL A 236 -9.72 -9.46 11.71
C VAL A 236 -8.85 -8.94 12.84
N SER A 237 -8.96 -9.56 14.02
CA SER A 237 -8.14 -9.16 15.18
C SER A 237 -6.66 -9.43 14.90
N VAL A 238 -5.86 -8.38 14.91
CA VAL A 238 -4.39 -8.43 14.73
C VAL A 238 -3.75 -8.08 16.07
N PRO A 239 -3.13 -9.07 16.76
CA PRO A 239 -2.47 -8.88 18.03
C PRO A 239 -1.24 -7.95 17.93
#